data_a18cc11491977e2591ba9aff25883764
#
_entry.id   a18cc11491977e2591ba9aff25883764
#
_cell.length_a   1.000
_cell.length_b   1.000
_cell.length_c   1.000
_cell.angle_alpha   90.00
_cell.angle_beta   90.00
_cell.angle_gamma   90.00
#
_symmetry.space_group_name_H-M   'P 1'
#
loop_
_entity.id
_entity.type
_entity.pdbx_description
1 polymer ?
#
loop_
_entity_poly.entity_id
_entity_poly.type
_entity_poly.pdbx_seq_one_letter_code
_entity_poly.pdbx_strand_id
1 'polypeptide(L)'
;PERWTIQHQDLRFYVRPTGFKHTGLFPEQAANWVWMGDLIRNSGRKDIRVLNLFGYTGGATLACMAAGAHVTHVDAAKGMIQWGKENRELSKLPEERSRWIVEDALRFVQREIRRGNTYDGILMDPPSYGRGPSGEVWKLENELFGLVDTSAKVLSDKPLFFLINSYTTGFQASVLSNMLMKCVSSRHGGIIDAQELCLPVTTGGVLPCGASGRWSAE
;
A
#
# COMPACT_ATOMS: atom_id res chain seq x y z
N PRO A 1 -16.83 15.23 17.95
CA PRO A 1 -16.93 15.72 16.58
C PRO A 1 -17.20 14.57 15.64
N GLU A 2 -17.96 14.79 14.59
CA GLU A 2 -18.22 13.78 13.55
C GLU A 2 -16.97 13.46 12.73
N ARG A 3 -16.06 14.42 12.60
CA ARG A 3 -14.79 14.32 11.89
C ARG A 3 -13.76 15.26 12.54
N TRP A 4 -12.50 14.85 12.60
CA TRP A 4 -11.38 15.70 13.02
C TRP A 4 -10.15 15.44 12.18
N THR A 5 -9.11 16.23 12.34
CA THR A 5 -7.85 16.12 11.61
C THR A 5 -6.76 15.61 12.54
N ILE A 6 -5.93 14.70 12.02
CA ILE A 6 -4.66 14.30 12.63
C ILE A 6 -3.52 14.60 11.66
N GLN A 7 -2.30 14.66 12.18
CA GLN A 7 -1.11 14.98 11.41
C GLN A 7 -0.01 13.95 11.65
N HIS A 8 0.68 13.59 10.58
CA HIS A 8 1.91 12.81 10.62
C HIS A 8 2.94 13.50 9.70
N GLN A 9 4.04 14.02 10.28
CA GLN A 9 4.97 14.92 9.57
C GLN A 9 4.21 16.06 8.89
N ASP A 10 4.37 16.26 7.60
CA ASP A 10 3.68 17.30 6.81
C ASP A 10 2.32 16.86 6.26
N LEU A 11 1.95 15.59 6.47
CA LEU A 11 0.69 15.03 6.00
C LEU A 11 -0.44 15.24 7.01
N ARG A 12 -1.62 15.56 6.50
CA ARG A 12 -2.83 15.72 7.29
C ARG A 12 -3.92 14.79 6.81
N PHE A 13 -4.63 14.19 7.75
CA PHE A 13 -5.66 13.21 7.47
C PHE A 13 -6.94 13.55 8.21
N TYR A 14 -8.04 13.50 7.52
CA TYR A 14 -9.35 13.43 8.15
C TYR A 14 -9.57 12.03 8.74
N VAL A 15 -10.02 11.98 9.97
CA VAL A 15 -10.43 10.76 10.65
C VAL A 15 -11.82 10.93 11.24
N ARG A 16 -12.59 9.84 11.27
CA ARG A 16 -13.95 9.79 11.83
C ARG A 16 -14.28 8.36 12.25
N PRO A 17 -15.17 8.16 13.23
CA PRO A 17 -15.69 6.83 13.54
C PRO A 17 -16.40 6.25 12.31
N THR A 18 -16.16 4.96 12.04
CA THR A 18 -16.89 4.22 11.00
C THR A 18 -17.64 3.06 11.63
N GLY A 19 -18.65 2.53 10.93
CA GLY A 19 -19.38 1.34 11.38
C GLY A 19 -18.53 0.06 11.48
N PHE A 20 -17.28 0.08 10.95
CA PHE A 20 -16.36 -1.06 10.95
C PHE A 20 -15.29 -0.98 12.04
N LYS A 21 -15.48 -0.17 13.08
CA LYS A 21 -14.50 0.05 14.18
C LYS A 21 -13.16 0.67 13.76
N HIS A 22 -13.04 1.18 12.53
CA HIS A 22 -11.87 1.90 12.03
C HIS A 22 -12.15 3.41 12.01
N THR A 23 -11.09 4.21 12.11
CA THR A 23 -11.21 5.68 12.12
C THR A 23 -10.77 6.34 10.81
N GLY A 24 -10.40 5.55 9.82
CA GLY A 24 -9.95 6.05 8.53
C GLY A 24 -8.43 6.15 8.38
N LEU A 25 -7.66 5.70 9.37
CA LEU A 25 -6.21 5.61 9.28
C LEU A 25 -5.69 4.44 10.13
N PHE A 26 -4.56 3.87 9.70
CA PHE A 26 -3.82 2.83 10.38
C PHE A 26 -2.44 3.37 10.75
N PRO A 27 -2.25 3.88 11.99
CA PRO A 27 -1.04 4.60 12.38
C PRO A 27 0.22 3.73 12.38
N GLU A 28 0.11 2.42 12.57
CA GLU A 28 1.20 1.46 12.49
C GLU A 28 1.87 1.45 11.11
N GLN A 29 1.13 1.82 10.06
CA GLN A 29 1.65 1.93 8.70
C GLN A 29 2.66 3.08 8.52
N ALA A 30 2.79 3.97 9.49
CA ALA A 30 3.75 5.07 9.42
C ALA A 30 5.19 4.58 9.20
N ALA A 31 5.57 3.41 9.78
CA ALA A 31 6.87 2.79 9.54
C ALA A 31 7.10 2.43 8.06
N ASN A 32 6.05 1.96 7.38
CA ASN A 32 6.09 1.68 5.94
C ASN A 32 6.11 2.96 5.10
N TRP A 33 5.38 4.00 5.52
CA TRP A 33 5.39 5.29 4.82
C TRP A 33 6.77 5.94 4.83
N VAL A 34 7.46 5.90 5.98
CA VAL A 34 8.84 6.42 6.11
C VAL A 34 9.77 5.61 5.21
N TRP A 35 9.73 4.28 5.29
CA TRP A 35 10.59 3.39 4.50
C TRP A 35 10.43 3.61 2.98
N MET A 36 9.20 3.63 2.46
CA MET A 36 8.95 3.91 1.04
C MET A 36 9.38 5.33 0.65
N GLY A 37 9.10 6.31 1.51
CA GLY A 37 9.48 7.69 1.29
C GLY A 37 11.00 7.87 1.19
N ASP A 38 11.77 7.16 2.01
CA ASP A 38 13.24 7.20 1.98
C ASP A 38 13.78 6.57 0.69
N LEU A 39 13.25 5.42 0.27
CA LEU A 39 13.63 4.80 -1.00
C LEU A 39 13.36 5.72 -2.19
N ILE A 40 12.20 6.37 -2.23
CA ILE A 40 11.85 7.31 -3.30
C ILE A 40 12.82 8.49 -3.32
N ARG A 41 13.04 9.17 -2.18
CA ARG A 41 13.93 10.33 -2.08
C ARG A 41 15.38 9.99 -2.41
N ASN A 42 15.88 8.88 -1.85
CA ASN A 42 17.28 8.47 -2.00
C ASN A 42 17.62 7.91 -3.40
N SER A 43 16.61 7.53 -4.18
CA SER A 43 16.82 7.04 -5.55
C SER A 43 17.39 8.10 -6.50
N GLY A 44 17.25 9.39 -6.18
CA GLY A 44 17.62 10.51 -7.05
C GLY A 44 16.79 10.63 -8.34
N ARG A 45 15.79 9.77 -8.52
CA ARG A 45 14.92 9.72 -9.72
C ARG A 45 13.77 10.70 -9.62
N LYS A 46 13.36 11.29 -10.75
CA LYS A 46 12.29 12.31 -10.79
C LYS A 46 10.90 11.76 -11.14
N ASP A 47 10.85 10.68 -11.92
CA ASP A 47 9.59 10.18 -12.51
C ASP A 47 9.22 8.79 -11.97
N ILE A 48 9.32 8.63 -10.64
CA ILE A 48 8.98 7.39 -9.96
C ILE A 48 7.47 7.17 -10.00
N ARG A 49 7.06 6.02 -10.48
CA ARG A 49 5.67 5.59 -10.54
C ARG A 49 5.39 4.51 -9.51
N VAL A 50 4.42 4.75 -8.63
CA VAL A 50 4.02 3.84 -7.56
C VAL A 50 2.59 3.37 -7.79
N LEU A 51 2.35 2.07 -7.62
CA LEU A 51 1.04 1.45 -7.61
C LEU A 51 0.65 1.09 -6.18
N ASN A 52 -0.44 1.69 -5.70
CA ASN A 52 -1.03 1.37 -4.40
C ASN A 52 -2.35 0.62 -4.60
N LEU A 53 -2.37 -0.65 -4.28
CA LEU A 53 -3.54 -1.54 -4.33
C LEU A 53 -4.19 -1.63 -2.94
N PHE A 54 -5.51 -1.61 -2.89
CA PHE A 54 -6.30 -1.51 -1.66
C PHE A 54 -5.94 -0.23 -0.88
N GLY A 55 -5.88 0.88 -1.62
CA GLY A 55 -5.28 2.11 -1.13
C GLY A 55 -6.03 2.81 0.00
N TYR A 56 -7.27 2.37 0.31
CA TYR A 56 -8.11 2.87 1.40
C TYR A 56 -8.27 4.40 1.36
N THR A 57 -8.02 5.09 2.46
CA THR A 57 -8.10 6.56 2.57
C THR A 57 -6.83 7.30 2.14
N GLY A 58 -5.86 6.59 1.56
CA GLY A 58 -4.70 7.18 0.89
C GLY A 58 -3.48 7.44 1.75
N GLY A 59 -3.36 6.89 2.98
CA GLY A 59 -2.19 7.14 3.83
C GLY A 59 -0.85 6.90 3.12
N ALA A 60 -0.64 5.70 2.60
CA ALA A 60 0.56 5.35 1.85
C ALA A 60 0.69 6.11 0.52
N THR A 61 -0.43 6.40 -0.16
CA THR A 61 -0.45 7.22 -1.37
C THR A 61 0.12 8.61 -1.11
N LEU A 62 -0.37 9.29 -0.07
CA LEU A 62 0.09 10.63 0.27
C LEU A 62 1.57 10.63 0.68
N ALA A 63 2.01 9.61 1.41
CA ALA A 63 3.41 9.47 1.80
C ALA A 63 4.35 9.34 0.59
N CYS A 64 4.00 8.50 -0.39
CA CYS A 64 4.75 8.36 -1.64
C CYS A 64 4.71 9.65 -2.48
N MET A 65 3.57 10.35 -2.55
CA MET A 65 3.45 11.64 -3.24
C MET A 65 4.32 12.72 -2.60
N ALA A 66 4.33 12.81 -1.27
CA ALA A 66 5.17 13.76 -0.53
C ALA A 66 6.68 13.49 -0.73
N ALA A 67 7.05 12.24 -0.97
CA ALA A 67 8.41 11.85 -1.33
C ALA A 67 8.77 12.14 -2.80
N GLY A 68 7.81 12.55 -3.65
CA GLY A 68 8.03 12.96 -5.03
C GLY A 68 7.53 11.99 -6.10
N ALA A 69 6.87 10.89 -5.73
CA ALA A 69 6.36 9.93 -6.70
C ALA A 69 5.03 10.34 -7.35
N HIS A 70 4.78 9.79 -8.53
CA HIS A 70 3.45 9.72 -9.14
C HIS A 70 2.76 8.43 -8.71
N VAL A 71 1.58 8.53 -8.09
CA VAL A 71 0.92 7.39 -7.49
C VAL A 71 -0.39 7.04 -8.20
N THR A 72 -0.52 5.80 -8.64
CA THR A 72 -1.81 5.24 -9.03
C THR A 72 -2.41 4.52 -7.82
N HIS A 73 -3.48 5.10 -7.31
CA HIS A 73 -4.24 4.60 -6.16
C HIS A 73 -5.46 3.82 -6.63
N VAL A 74 -5.57 2.56 -6.25
CA VAL A 74 -6.64 1.66 -6.63
C VAL A 74 -7.37 1.15 -5.39
N ASP A 75 -8.67 1.33 -5.35
CA ASP A 75 -9.55 0.78 -4.32
C ASP A 75 -10.93 0.50 -4.91
N ALA A 76 -11.57 -0.59 -4.50
CA ALA A 76 -12.89 -0.96 -4.99
C ALA A 76 -14.01 -0.08 -4.40
N ALA A 77 -13.77 0.56 -3.26
CA ALA A 77 -14.75 1.38 -2.54
C ALA A 77 -14.67 2.85 -2.95
N LYS A 78 -15.66 3.32 -3.72
CA LYS A 78 -15.75 4.72 -4.17
C LYS A 78 -15.66 5.74 -3.01
N GLY A 79 -16.22 5.42 -1.84
CA GLY A 79 -16.16 6.28 -0.66
C GLY A 79 -14.75 6.43 -0.10
N MET A 80 -13.90 5.39 -0.20
CA MET A 80 -12.50 5.43 0.24
C MET A 80 -11.67 6.27 -0.73
N ILE A 81 -11.89 6.13 -2.02
CA ILE A 81 -11.28 6.99 -3.06
C ILE A 81 -11.60 8.47 -2.80
N GLN A 82 -12.86 8.80 -2.51
CA GLN A 82 -13.25 10.17 -2.23
C GLN A 82 -12.56 10.71 -0.96
N TRP A 83 -12.51 9.92 0.10
CA TRP A 83 -11.82 10.28 1.33
C TRP A 83 -10.31 10.47 1.11
N GLY A 84 -9.69 9.61 0.31
CA GLY A 84 -8.28 9.77 -0.08
C GLY A 84 -8.00 11.09 -0.82
N LYS A 85 -8.88 11.49 -1.73
CA LYS A 85 -8.78 12.79 -2.42
C LYS A 85 -8.91 13.96 -1.45
N GLU A 86 -9.84 13.90 -0.49
CA GLU A 86 -9.97 14.92 0.56
C GLU A 86 -8.71 15.01 1.43
N ASN A 87 -8.08 13.88 1.77
CA ASN A 87 -6.82 13.85 2.50
C ASN A 87 -5.65 14.45 1.68
N ARG A 88 -5.61 14.20 0.36
CA ARG A 88 -4.64 14.82 -0.55
C ARG A 88 -4.79 16.35 -0.55
N GLU A 89 -6.02 16.85 -0.68
CA GLU A 89 -6.31 18.28 -0.66
C GLU A 89 -5.92 18.92 0.68
N LEU A 90 -6.29 18.27 1.79
CA LEU A 90 -5.95 18.71 3.14
C LEU A 90 -4.44 18.78 3.36
N SER A 91 -3.69 17.83 2.77
CA SER A 91 -2.22 17.79 2.79
C SER A 91 -1.58 18.70 1.74
N LYS A 92 -2.36 19.42 0.93
CA LYS A 92 -1.90 20.32 -0.14
C LYS A 92 -0.96 19.66 -1.15
N LEU A 93 -1.15 18.37 -1.41
CA LEU A 93 -0.36 17.65 -2.40
C LEU A 93 -0.91 17.87 -3.82
N PRO A 94 -0.04 17.99 -4.84
CA PRO A 94 -0.42 18.30 -6.21
C PRO A 94 -1.27 17.18 -6.83
N GLU A 95 -2.38 17.55 -7.47
CA GLU A 95 -3.33 16.59 -8.03
C GLU A 95 -2.74 15.77 -9.17
N GLU A 96 -1.93 16.38 -10.00
CA GLU A 96 -1.28 15.80 -11.17
C GLU A 96 -0.33 14.64 -10.84
N ARG A 97 0.05 14.49 -9.56
CA ARG A 97 0.87 13.35 -9.09
C ARG A 97 0.05 12.15 -8.62
N SER A 98 -1.28 12.21 -8.74
CA SER A 98 -2.15 11.12 -8.30
C SER A 98 -3.18 10.72 -9.35
N ARG A 99 -3.37 9.43 -9.51
CA ARG A 99 -4.43 8.83 -10.32
C ARG A 99 -5.28 7.94 -9.44
N TRP A 100 -6.56 8.29 -9.27
CA TRP A 100 -7.51 7.62 -8.39
C TRP A 100 -8.45 6.71 -9.17
N ILE A 101 -8.47 5.43 -8.88
CA ILE A 101 -9.17 4.40 -9.63
C ILE A 101 -10.12 3.63 -8.71
N VAL A 102 -11.41 3.62 -9.05
CA VAL A 102 -12.41 2.75 -8.40
C VAL A 102 -12.47 1.46 -9.20
N GLU A 103 -11.77 0.43 -8.75
CA GLU A 103 -11.73 -0.88 -9.44
C GLU A 103 -11.21 -1.98 -8.51
N ASP A 104 -11.50 -3.23 -8.86
CA ASP A 104 -10.87 -4.40 -8.28
C ASP A 104 -9.36 -4.42 -8.58
N ALA A 105 -8.55 -4.76 -7.57
CA ALA A 105 -7.09 -4.71 -7.66
C ALA A 105 -6.53 -5.66 -8.74
N LEU A 106 -6.99 -6.90 -8.78
CA LEU A 106 -6.50 -7.90 -9.73
C LEU A 106 -6.89 -7.54 -11.17
N ARG A 107 -8.13 -7.11 -11.39
CA ARG A 107 -8.63 -6.65 -12.69
C ARG A 107 -7.84 -5.44 -13.19
N PHE A 108 -7.53 -4.51 -12.29
CA PHE A 108 -6.70 -3.35 -12.61
C PHE A 108 -5.31 -3.78 -13.08
N VAL A 109 -4.60 -4.62 -12.31
CA VAL A 109 -3.25 -5.09 -12.65
C VAL A 109 -3.25 -5.85 -13.98
N GLN A 110 -4.19 -6.75 -14.20
CA GLN A 110 -4.33 -7.47 -15.47
C GLN A 110 -4.52 -6.51 -16.67
N ARG A 111 -5.24 -5.42 -16.48
CA ARG A 111 -5.41 -4.38 -17.51
C ARG A 111 -4.10 -3.63 -17.75
N GLU A 112 -3.34 -3.29 -16.71
CA GLU A 112 -2.04 -2.62 -16.85
C GLU A 112 -1.01 -3.52 -17.57
N ILE A 113 -1.00 -4.84 -17.31
CA ILE A 113 -0.19 -5.81 -18.07
C ILE A 113 -0.52 -5.73 -19.56
N ARG A 114 -1.81 -5.79 -19.93
CA ARG A 114 -2.21 -5.71 -21.36
C ARG A 114 -1.85 -4.39 -22.03
N ARG A 115 -1.72 -3.30 -21.24
CA ARG A 115 -1.33 -1.97 -21.72
C ARG A 115 0.18 -1.75 -21.75
N GLY A 116 0.96 -2.67 -21.21
CA GLY A 116 2.41 -2.52 -21.07
C GLY A 116 2.83 -1.43 -20.07
N ASN A 117 1.94 -1.05 -19.14
CA ASN A 117 2.29 -0.10 -18.10
C ASN A 117 3.10 -0.77 -17.00
N THR A 118 4.11 -0.05 -16.50
CA THR A 118 4.99 -0.53 -15.42
C THR A 118 5.11 0.48 -14.29
N TYR A 119 5.52 0.00 -13.10
CA TYR A 119 5.64 0.77 -11.89
C TYR A 119 6.98 0.50 -11.20
N ASP A 120 7.56 1.53 -10.58
CA ASP A 120 8.83 1.43 -9.87
C ASP A 120 8.65 0.96 -8.42
N GLY A 121 7.50 1.20 -7.86
CA GLY A 121 7.11 0.70 -6.54
C GLY A 121 5.70 0.14 -6.57
N ILE A 122 5.49 -0.97 -5.88
CA ILE A 122 4.17 -1.56 -5.68
C ILE A 122 3.96 -1.78 -4.19
N LEU A 123 2.77 -1.42 -3.70
CA LEU A 123 2.35 -1.75 -2.35
C LEU A 123 0.91 -2.25 -2.36
N MET A 124 0.62 -3.15 -1.43
CA MET A 124 -0.72 -3.71 -1.24
C MET A 124 -1.02 -4.01 0.22
N ASP A 125 -2.25 -3.72 0.60
CA ASP A 125 -2.78 -3.97 1.95
C ASP A 125 -4.16 -4.65 1.83
N PRO A 126 -4.20 -5.89 1.32
CA PRO A 126 -5.45 -6.59 1.04
C PRO A 126 -6.20 -6.97 2.31
N PRO A 127 -7.54 -6.88 2.30
CA PRO A 127 -8.35 -7.34 3.43
C PRO A 127 -8.29 -8.86 3.58
N SER A 128 -8.49 -9.35 4.80
CA SER A 128 -8.58 -10.79 5.08
C SER A 128 -9.74 -11.44 4.32
N TYR A 129 -10.86 -10.69 4.19
CA TYR A 129 -12.08 -11.14 3.52
C TYR A 129 -12.74 -9.95 2.82
N GLY A 130 -13.31 -10.20 1.65
CA GLY A 130 -14.08 -9.20 0.89
C GLY A 130 -15.13 -9.84 -0.01
N ARG A 131 -16.09 -9.02 -0.46
CA ARG A 131 -17.05 -9.39 -1.50
C ARG A 131 -16.99 -8.36 -2.62
N GLY A 132 -16.81 -8.82 -3.82
CA GLY A 132 -16.91 -7.99 -5.02
C GLY A 132 -18.38 -7.64 -5.35
N PRO A 133 -18.57 -6.65 -6.24
CA PRO A 133 -19.90 -6.16 -6.61
C PRO A 133 -20.78 -7.21 -7.32
N SER A 134 -20.18 -8.25 -7.91
CA SER A 134 -20.90 -9.36 -8.57
C SER A 134 -21.01 -10.60 -7.68
N GLY A 135 -20.68 -10.48 -6.37
CA GLY A 135 -20.76 -11.57 -5.41
C GLY A 135 -19.51 -12.43 -5.30
N GLU A 136 -18.43 -12.06 -5.99
CA GLU A 136 -17.13 -12.74 -5.86
C GLU A 136 -16.64 -12.68 -4.42
N VAL A 137 -16.09 -13.78 -3.93
CA VAL A 137 -15.56 -13.88 -2.58
C VAL A 137 -14.05 -13.81 -2.64
N TRP A 138 -13.48 -12.76 -2.05
CA TRP A 138 -12.06 -12.64 -1.77
C TRP A 138 -11.77 -13.29 -0.42
N LYS A 139 -10.81 -14.20 -0.39
CA LYS A 139 -10.19 -14.73 0.82
C LYS A 139 -8.68 -14.65 0.65
N LEU A 140 -8.02 -13.95 1.58
CA LEU A 140 -6.59 -13.67 1.48
C LEU A 140 -5.74 -14.93 1.28
N GLU A 141 -6.07 -15.99 2.03
CA GLU A 141 -5.35 -17.25 2.00
C GLU A 141 -5.36 -17.95 0.63
N ASN A 142 -6.37 -17.69 -0.19
CA ASN A 142 -6.50 -18.28 -1.52
C ASN A 142 -5.93 -17.39 -2.63
N GLU A 143 -6.00 -16.07 -2.44
CA GLU A 143 -5.83 -15.11 -3.53
C GLU A 143 -4.51 -14.33 -3.47
N LEU A 144 -3.91 -14.18 -2.29
CA LEU A 144 -2.76 -13.28 -2.10
C LEU A 144 -1.58 -13.67 -3.00
N PHE A 145 -1.22 -14.94 -3.06
CA PHE A 145 -0.08 -15.39 -3.85
C PHE A 145 -0.27 -15.06 -5.34
N GLY A 146 -1.45 -15.34 -5.89
CA GLY A 146 -1.79 -15.04 -7.29
C GLY A 146 -1.77 -13.54 -7.59
N LEU A 147 -2.24 -12.72 -6.64
CA LEU A 147 -2.19 -11.26 -6.77
C LEU A 147 -0.75 -10.74 -6.76
N VAL A 148 0.10 -11.23 -5.83
CA VAL A 148 1.52 -10.84 -5.76
C VAL A 148 2.26 -11.22 -7.04
N ASP A 149 2.13 -12.48 -7.51
CA ASP A 149 2.78 -12.93 -8.77
C ASP A 149 2.29 -12.12 -9.98
N THR A 150 0.99 -11.82 -10.04
CA THR A 150 0.44 -11.02 -11.14
C THR A 150 0.93 -9.57 -11.06
N SER A 151 0.98 -8.98 -9.85
CA SER A 151 1.45 -7.61 -9.65
C SER A 151 2.94 -7.45 -9.93
N ALA A 152 3.75 -8.46 -9.64
CA ALA A 152 5.18 -8.45 -9.96
C ALA A 152 5.47 -8.31 -11.46
N LYS A 153 4.51 -8.67 -12.34
CA LYS A 153 4.65 -8.53 -13.81
C LYS A 153 4.54 -7.09 -14.30
N VAL A 154 4.08 -6.18 -13.47
CA VAL A 154 4.03 -4.74 -13.79
C VAL A 154 5.12 -3.94 -13.07
N LEU A 155 6.10 -4.59 -12.43
CA LEU A 155 7.32 -3.90 -12.01
C LEU A 155 8.11 -3.43 -13.23
N SER A 156 8.71 -2.25 -13.13
CA SER A 156 9.61 -1.71 -14.15
C SER A 156 10.93 -2.49 -14.21
N ASP A 157 11.75 -2.23 -15.22
CA ASP A 157 13.09 -2.84 -15.33
C ASP A 157 14.05 -2.40 -14.21
N LYS A 158 13.76 -1.27 -13.55
CA LYS A 158 14.52 -0.73 -12.43
C LYS A 158 13.58 -0.42 -11.27
N PRO A 159 12.97 -1.44 -10.66
CA PRO A 159 12.04 -1.23 -9.57
C PRO A 159 12.76 -0.74 -8.31
N LEU A 160 12.06 -0.07 -7.42
CA LEU A 160 12.58 0.40 -6.14
C LEU A 160 12.12 -0.47 -4.98
N PHE A 161 10.82 -0.81 -4.94
CA PHE A 161 10.27 -1.59 -3.83
C PHE A 161 9.01 -2.37 -4.19
N PHE A 162 8.76 -3.39 -3.38
CA PHE A 162 7.48 -4.11 -3.30
C PHE A 162 7.12 -4.31 -1.82
N LEU A 163 5.92 -3.89 -1.42
CA LEU A 163 5.44 -4.00 -0.05
C LEU A 163 4.13 -4.80 -0.01
N ILE A 164 4.06 -5.76 0.90
CA ILE A 164 2.84 -6.52 1.21
C ILE A 164 2.55 -6.38 2.69
N ASN A 165 1.32 -5.98 3.04
CA ASN A 165 0.83 -6.02 4.41
C ASN A 165 -0.18 -7.14 4.60
N SER A 166 -0.27 -7.66 5.82
CA SER A 166 -1.31 -8.60 6.22
C SER A 166 -1.67 -8.42 7.69
N TYR A 167 -2.96 -8.35 7.95
CA TYR A 167 -3.56 -8.37 9.30
C TYR A 167 -4.27 -9.70 9.58
N THR A 168 -4.06 -10.69 8.72
CA THR A 168 -4.72 -12.00 8.80
C THR A 168 -3.90 -12.96 9.65
N THR A 169 -4.53 -13.58 10.64
CA THR A 169 -3.93 -14.65 11.43
C THR A 169 -3.43 -15.77 10.51
N GLY A 170 -2.20 -16.24 10.74
CA GLY A 170 -1.55 -17.25 9.89
C GLY A 170 -0.70 -16.68 8.75
N PHE A 171 -0.85 -15.40 8.38
CA PHE A 171 0.02 -14.71 7.44
C PHE A 171 1.13 -13.96 8.17
N GLN A 172 2.07 -14.72 8.70
CA GLN A 172 3.21 -14.18 9.42
C GLN A 172 4.27 -13.60 8.45
N ALA A 173 5.21 -12.84 8.99
CA ALA A 173 6.26 -12.18 8.21
C ALA A 173 7.04 -13.15 7.30
N SER A 174 7.33 -14.38 7.76
CA SER A 174 8.01 -15.40 6.96
C SER A 174 7.22 -15.85 5.72
N VAL A 175 5.88 -15.87 5.79
CA VAL A 175 5.02 -16.18 4.64
C VAL A 175 5.14 -15.09 3.58
N LEU A 176 5.08 -13.82 4.00
CA LEU A 176 5.24 -12.67 3.11
C LEU A 176 6.64 -12.62 2.49
N SER A 177 7.69 -12.92 3.29
CA SER A 177 9.07 -13.05 2.82
C SER A 177 9.20 -14.09 1.70
N ASN A 178 8.63 -15.29 1.90
CA ASN A 178 8.68 -16.36 0.91
C ASN A 178 7.95 -16.00 -0.40
N MET A 179 6.83 -15.27 -0.30
CA MET A 179 6.12 -14.76 -1.48
C MET A 179 6.98 -13.75 -2.25
N LEU A 180 7.59 -12.79 -1.56
CA LEU A 180 8.48 -11.81 -2.18
C LEU A 180 9.71 -12.46 -2.81
N MET A 181 10.32 -13.43 -2.13
CA MET A 181 11.45 -14.19 -2.67
C MET A 181 11.06 -14.89 -3.96
N LYS A 182 9.90 -15.54 -4.01
CA LYS A 182 9.46 -16.31 -5.17
C LYS A 182 9.00 -15.44 -6.33
N CYS A 183 8.25 -14.37 -6.05
CA CYS A 183 7.59 -13.58 -7.09
C CYS A 183 8.40 -12.36 -7.54
N VAL A 184 9.26 -11.81 -6.69
CA VAL A 184 9.97 -10.55 -6.94
C VAL A 184 11.49 -10.78 -6.96
N SER A 185 12.09 -11.21 -5.86
CA SER A 185 13.54 -11.33 -5.72
C SER A 185 14.16 -12.33 -6.71
N SER A 186 13.45 -13.40 -7.06
CA SER A 186 13.90 -14.36 -8.09
C SER A 186 14.12 -13.73 -9.47
N ARG A 187 13.49 -12.58 -9.75
CA ARG A 187 13.57 -11.87 -11.04
C ARG A 187 14.47 -10.62 -10.98
N HIS A 188 14.50 -9.95 -9.83
CA HIS A 188 15.11 -8.64 -9.68
C HIS A 188 16.28 -8.60 -8.66
N GLY A 189 16.61 -9.74 -8.01
CA GLY A 189 17.54 -9.71 -6.88
C GLY A 189 16.98 -8.93 -5.69
N GLY A 190 17.81 -8.09 -5.08
CA GLY A 190 17.39 -7.17 -4.01
C GLY A 190 17.31 -7.80 -2.62
N ILE A 191 16.88 -6.99 -1.66
CA ILE A 191 16.84 -7.32 -0.23
C ILE A 191 15.39 -7.49 0.23
N ILE A 192 15.14 -8.53 1.01
CA ILE A 192 13.84 -8.76 1.66
C ILE A 192 14.00 -8.53 3.16
N ASP A 193 13.16 -7.64 3.69
CA ASP A 193 12.94 -7.43 5.12
C ASP A 193 11.48 -7.70 5.44
N ALA A 194 11.20 -8.72 6.24
CA ALA A 194 9.85 -9.07 6.62
C ALA A 194 9.75 -9.19 8.15
N GLN A 195 8.85 -8.42 8.73
CA GLN A 195 8.73 -8.30 10.17
C GLN A 195 7.28 -8.06 10.62
N GLU A 196 7.07 -8.23 11.91
CA GLU A 196 5.82 -7.85 12.54
C GLU A 196 5.67 -6.32 12.51
N LEU A 197 4.48 -5.87 12.17
CA LEU A 197 4.12 -4.45 12.17
C LEU A 197 3.54 -4.09 13.52
N CYS A 198 4.19 -3.17 14.24
CA CYS A 198 3.85 -2.86 15.62
C CYS A 198 3.72 -1.35 15.87
N LEU A 199 2.96 -1.00 16.90
CA LEU A 199 2.95 0.34 17.48
C LEU A 199 3.77 0.36 18.78
N PRO A 200 4.61 1.38 19.01
CA PRO A 200 5.31 1.55 20.28
C PRO A 200 4.30 1.86 21.41
N VAL A 201 4.53 1.27 22.60
CA VAL A 201 3.75 1.53 23.79
C VAL A 201 4.53 2.40 24.75
N THR A 202 3.91 3.45 25.28
CA THR A 202 4.58 4.45 26.15
C THR A 202 5.15 3.87 27.44
N THR A 203 4.60 2.74 27.91
CA THR A 203 5.06 2.02 29.11
C THR A 203 6.14 0.97 28.82
N GLY A 204 6.63 0.91 27.59
CA GLY A 204 7.59 -0.08 27.12
C GLY A 204 6.94 -1.25 26.38
N GLY A 205 7.71 -1.86 25.48
CA GLY A 205 7.20 -2.90 24.58
C GLY A 205 6.51 -2.34 23.34
N VAL A 206 5.80 -3.23 22.61
CA VAL A 206 5.11 -2.90 21.36
C VAL A 206 3.73 -3.56 21.33
N LEU A 207 2.78 -2.93 20.65
CA LEU A 207 1.49 -3.51 20.33
C LEU A 207 1.57 -4.15 18.95
N PRO A 208 1.48 -5.48 18.82
CA PRO A 208 1.46 -6.14 17.53
C PRO A 208 0.16 -5.79 16.77
N CYS A 209 0.29 -5.40 15.52
CA CYS A 209 -0.84 -4.99 14.68
C CYS A 209 -1.03 -5.93 13.49
N GLY A 210 0.07 -6.35 12.84
CA GLY A 210 0.06 -7.18 11.64
C GLY A 210 1.47 -7.54 11.21
N ALA A 211 1.64 -7.92 9.95
CA ALA A 211 2.94 -8.22 9.36
C ALA A 211 3.16 -7.42 8.07
N SER A 212 4.42 -7.04 7.82
CA SER A 212 4.87 -6.45 6.56
C SER A 212 5.98 -7.28 5.94
N GLY A 213 5.84 -7.57 4.65
CA GLY A 213 6.93 -8.03 3.80
C GLY A 213 7.38 -6.88 2.92
N ARG A 214 8.66 -6.52 2.99
CA ARG A 214 9.29 -5.45 2.22
C ARG A 214 10.37 -6.04 1.33
N TRP A 215 10.33 -5.73 0.08
CA TRP A 215 11.43 -5.97 -0.86
C TRP A 215 11.91 -4.62 -1.38
N SER A 216 13.22 -4.43 -1.47
CA SER A 216 13.84 -3.27 -2.13
C SER A 216 14.94 -3.73 -3.08
N ALA A 217 15.13 -2.98 -4.18
CA ALA A 217 16.32 -3.11 -5.00
C ALA A 217 17.57 -2.72 -4.19
N GLU A 218 18.74 -3.25 -4.59
CA GLU A 218 20.05 -2.88 -4.03
C GLU A 218 20.48 -1.48 -4.46
#